data_b3e3c344f6f588e33232224fdf5e44ec
#
_entry.id   b3e3c344f6f588e33232224fdf5e44ec
#
_cell.length_a   1.000
_cell.length_b   1.000
_cell.length_c   1.000
_cell.angle_alpha   90.00
_cell.angle_beta   90.00
_cell.angle_gamma   90.00
#
_symmetry.space_group_name_H-M   'P 1'
#
loop_
_entity.id
_entity.type
_entity.pdbx_description
1 polymer ?
#
loop_
_entity_poly.entity_id
_entity_poly.type
_entity_poly.pdbx_seq_one_letter_code
_entity_poly.pdbx_strand_id
1 'polypeptide(L)'
;SISARPTVSRRVFVQGSVLTIAGAAVMGLSSCSASSSKNQPEPQGYDGEPRALPIPSVDEGEVIDGTRVFKLTAQDGYSEVLPGNDRTRTWGFNGPFLGPTLRARRGEKVRAEITNNLIEMTTVHWHGMKLPAYSDGGPHSPIEVGKTWKPEWEIAQPAATLWYHPHPHMATATHAYRGLAGMFLIDDD
;
A
#
# COMPACT_ATOMS: atom_id res chain seq x y z
N SER A 1 -13.86 -9.66 52.97
CA SER A 1 -13.82 -8.20 52.74
C SER A 1 -13.16 -7.94 51.39
N ILE A 2 -13.96 -7.53 50.41
CA ILE A 2 -13.49 -7.17 49.07
C ILE A 2 -13.06 -5.71 49.12
N SER A 3 -11.76 -5.45 48.97
CA SER A 3 -11.19 -4.12 48.90
C SER A 3 -11.57 -3.46 47.56
N ALA A 4 -12.35 -2.38 47.63
CA ALA A 4 -12.70 -1.58 46.46
C ALA A 4 -11.46 -0.82 45.96
N ARG A 5 -11.12 -0.99 44.66
CA ARG A 5 -10.07 -0.18 44.03
C ARG A 5 -10.56 1.24 43.80
N PRO A 6 -9.77 2.27 44.12
CA PRO A 6 -10.17 3.66 43.89
C PRO A 6 -10.27 3.92 42.39
N THR A 7 -11.43 4.40 41.93
CA THR A 7 -11.66 4.85 40.55
C THR A 7 -11.26 6.32 40.44
N VAL A 8 -10.26 6.60 39.58
CA VAL A 8 -9.84 7.98 39.28
C VAL A 8 -10.84 8.57 38.28
N SER A 9 -11.47 9.70 38.59
CA SER A 9 -12.41 10.36 37.70
C SER A 9 -11.69 10.92 36.45
N ARG A 10 -12.39 10.97 35.31
CA ARG A 10 -11.84 11.52 34.03
C ARG A 10 -11.33 12.97 34.21
N ARG A 11 -11.96 13.78 35.06
CA ARG A 11 -11.51 15.16 35.39
C ARG A 11 -10.16 15.17 36.07
N VAL A 12 -9.95 14.31 37.06
CA VAL A 12 -8.69 14.21 37.80
C VAL A 12 -7.56 13.72 36.89
N PHE A 13 -7.86 12.79 35.98
CA PHE A 13 -6.89 12.30 35.01
C PHE A 13 -6.44 13.41 34.03
N VAL A 14 -7.39 14.18 33.48
CA VAL A 14 -7.07 15.29 32.55
C VAL A 14 -6.32 16.41 33.24
N GLN A 15 -6.70 16.77 34.46
CA GLN A 15 -5.99 17.81 35.26
C GLN A 15 -4.57 17.36 35.64
N GLY A 16 -4.38 16.10 35.99
CA GLY A 16 -3.07 15.54 36.30
C GLY A 16 -2.15 15.50 35.06
N SER A 17 -2.69 15.24 33.89
CA SER A 17 -1.94 15.21 32.62
C SER A 17 -1.48 16.61 32.17
N VAL A 18 -2.29 17.64 32.40
CA VAL A 18 -1.92 19.03 32.08
C VAL A 18 -0.78 19.53 32.97
N LEU A 19 -0.77 19.18 34.24
CA LEU A 19 0.30 19.58 35.18
C LEU A 19 1.64 18.87 34.86
N THR A 20 1.61 17.62 34.41
CA THR A 20 2.83 16.89 34.00
C THR A 20 3.40 17.41 32.68
N ILE A 21 2.57 17.84 31.72
CA ILE A 21 3.02 18.43 30.46
C ILE A 21 3.65 19.82 30.69
N ALA A 22 3.09 20.63 31.59
CA ALA A 22 3.66 21.95 31.92
C ALA A 22 5.03 21.84 32.62
N GLY A 23 5.24 20.82 33.46
CA GLY A 23 6.52 20.57 34.15
C GLY A 23 7.61 20.02 33.19
N ALA A 24 7.24 19.23 32.20
CA ALA A 24 8.17 18.68 31.22
C ALA A 24 8.59 19.70 30.14
N ALA A 25 7.72 20.68 29.84
CA ALA A 25 8.02 21.71 28.83
C ALA A 25 9.13 22.68 29.28
N VAL A 26 9.33 22.89 30.58
CA VAL A 26 10.40 23.79 31.05
C VAL A 26 11.78 23.12 31.08
N MET A 27 11.85 21.78 31.18
CA MET A 27 13.12 21.05 31.12
C MET A 27 13.47 20.54 29.68
N GLY A 28 12.50 20.50 28.78
CA GLY A 28 12.68 20.03 27.42
C GLY A 28 13.28 21.05 26.44
N LEU A 29 13.32 22.33 26.79
CA LEU A 29 13.84 23.38 25.91
C LEU A 29 15.37 23.52 25.92
N SER A 30 16.09 22.78 26.74
CA SER A 30 17.56 22.82 26.82
C SER A 30 18.26 21.67 26.07
N SER A 31 17.55 20.74 25.44
CA SER A 31 18.18 19.57 24.81
C SER A 31 18.01 19.48 23.29
N CYS A 32 17.43 20.47 22.64
CA CYS A 32 17.43 20.61 21.19
C CYS A 32 18.49 21.60 20.71
N SER A 33 19.70 21.51 21.25
CA SER A 33 20.89 21.83 20.46
C SER A 33 21.09 20.63 19.52
N ALA A 34 20.30 20.56 18.46
CA ALA A 34 20.66 19.77 17.30
C ALA A 34 22.03 20.29 16.86
N SER A 35 23.09 19.57 17.18
CA SER A 35 24.33 19.67 16.46
C SER A 35 23.96 19.36 15.02
N SER A 36 23.78 20.43 14.23
CA SER A 36 23.70 20.32 12.80
C SER A 36 24.97 19.60 12.36
N SER A 37 24.86 18.32 12.06
CA SER A 37 25.87 17.59 11.33
C SER A 37 26.00 18.32 9.99
N LYS A 38 27.04 19.16 9.88
CA LYS A 38 27.36 19.93 8.67
C LYS A 38 27.77 19.07 7.48
N ASN A 39 27.49 17.75 7.54
CA ASN A 39 27.87 16.76 6.53
C ASN A 39 26.70 15.92 6.00
N GLN A 40 25.45 16.32 6.24
CA GLN A 40 24.41 15.79 5.37
C GLN A 40 24.41 16.65 4.11
N PRO A 41 24.63 16.06 2.91
CA PRO A 41 24.41 16.79 1.68
C PRO A 41 22.95 17.28 1.72
N GLU A 42 22.77 18.59 1.53
CA GLU A 42 21.43 19.12 1.31
C GLU A 42 20.79 18.32 0.19
N PRO A 43 19.50 17.94 0.33
CA PRO A 43 18.80 17.31 -0.78
C PRO A 43 18.93 18.24 -1.96
N GLN A 44 19.65 17.79 -2.99
CA GLN A 44 19.77 18.54 -4.23
C GLN A 44 18.35 18.71 -4.75
N GLY A 45 17.83 19.94 -4.70
CA GLY A 45 16.55 20.26 -5.30
C GLY A 45 16.60 19.85 -6.77
N TYR A 46 15.51 19.26 -7.26
CA TYR A 46 15.37 19.02 -8.69
C TYR A 46 15.29 20.39 -9.40
N ASP A 47 16.36 20.75 -10.07
CA ASP A 47 16.51 22.00 -10.85
C ASP A 47 16.24 21.79 -12.35
N GLY A 48 15.73 20.61 -12.72
CA GLY A 48 15.37 20.26 -14.09
C GLY A 48 14.00 20.80 -14.52
N GLU A 49 13.77 20.77 -15.82
CA GLU A 49 12.48 21.15 -16.40
C GLU A 49 11.33 20.28 -15.84
N PRO A 50 10.14 20.85 -15.57
CA PRO A 50 8.98 20.10 -15.11
C PRO A 50 8.66 18.95 -16.06
N ARG A 51 8.56 17.74 -15.54
CA ARG A 51 8.17 16.56 -16.32
C ARG A 51 6.71 16.21 -16.07
N ALA A 52 6.04 15.70 -17.11
CA ALA A 52 4.73 15.13 -16.94
C ALA A 52 4.77 13.99 -15.93
N LEU A 53 3.82 13.94 -15.01
CA LEU A 53 3.67 12.83 -14.08
C LEU A 53 3.38 11.53 -14.87
N PRO A 54 4.18 10.48 -14.74
CA PRO A 54 3.87 9.19 -15.36
C PRO A 54 2.65 8.59 -14.69
N ILE A 55 1.52 8.59 -15.41
CA ILE A 55 0.25 8.01 -14.93
C ILE A 55 0.21 6.55 -15.40
N PRO A 56 -0.01 5.56 -14.51
CA PRO A 56 -0.18 4.18 -14.91
C PRO A 56 -1.34 4.01 -15.90
N SER A 57 -1.18 3.09 -16.86
CA SER A 57 -2.24 2.78 -17.82
C SER A 57 -3.49 2.24 -17.12
N VAL A 58 -4.65 2.52 -17.68
CA VAL A 58 -5.91 1.91 -17.24
C VAL A 58 -6.06 0.55 -17.93
N ASP A 59 -6.39 -0.47 -17.14
CA ASP A 59 -6.78 -1.80 -17.61
C ASP A 59 -8.25 -2.00 -17.25
N GLU A 60 -9.09 -2.10 -18.27
CA GLU A 60 -10.53 -2.37 -18.13
C GLU A 60 -10.84 -3.85 -18.12
N GLY A 61 -9.83 -4.70 -18.23
CA GLY A 61 -9.96 -6.16 -18.30
C GLY A 61 -10.72 -6.65 -19.53
N GLU A 62 -10.81 -7.96 -19.65
CA GLU A 62 -11.57 -8.64 -20.70
C GLU A 62 -12.84 -9.27 -20.11
N VAL A 63 -14.00 -9.10 -20.74
CA VAL A 63 -15.22 -9.75 -20.27
C VAL A 63 -15.33 -11.13 -20.93
N ILE A 64 -15.24 -12.19 -20.12
CA ILE A 64 -15.34 -13.59 -20.54
C ILE A 64 -16.51 -14.22 -19.77
N ASP A 65 -17.51 -14.70 -20.48
CA ASP A 65 -18.71 -15.32 -19.91
C ASP A 65 -19.36 -14.51 -18.78
N GLY A 66 -19.46 -13.18 -18.98
CA GLY A 66 -20.04 -12.26 -17.99
C GLY A 66 -19.15 -11.93 -16.80
N THR A 67 -17.91 -12.37 -16.78
CA THR A 67 -16.92 -12.09 -15.75
C THR A 67 -15.82 -11.19 -16.32
N ARG A 68 -15.52 -10.07 -15.67
CA ARG A 68 -14.40 -9.20 -16.02
C ARG A 68 -13.10 -9.82 -15.49
N VAL A 69 -12.18 -10.10 -16.38
CA VAL A 69 -10.92 -10.79 -16.08
C VAL A 69 -9.75 -9.82 -16.21
N PHE A 70 -8.99 -9.67 -15.14
CA PHE A 70 -7.72 -8.96 -15.11
C PHE A 70 -6.56 -9.95 -15.04
N LYS A 71 -5.50 -9.73 -15.81
CA LYS A 71 -4.29 -10.56 -15.80
C LYS A 71 -3.11 -9.75 -15.30
N LEU A 72 -2.56 -10.12 -14.16
CA LEU A 72 -1.43 -9.47 -13.53
C LEU A 72 -0.25 -10.44 -13.39
N THR A 73 0.93 -9.97 -13.77
CA THR A 73 2.18 -10.70 -13.56
C THR A 73 3.07 -9.89 -12.65
N ALA A 74 3.27 -10.37 -11.42
CA ALA A 74 4.26 -9.79 -10.51
C ALA A 74 5.65 -10.16 -11.02
N GLN A 75 6.49 -9.17 -11.27
CA GLN A 75 7.78 -9.36 -11.92
C GLN A 75 8.85 -8.39 -11.45
N ASP A 76 10.09 -8.78 -11.65
CA ASP A 76 11.28 -7.98 -11.40
C ASP A 76 11.57 -7.04 -12.57
N GLY A 77 12.21 -5.90 -12.29
CA GLY A 77 12.55 -4.92 -13.29
C GLY A 77 13.52 -3.86 -12.80
N TYR A 78 13.75 -2.88 -13.64
CA TYR A 78 14.59 -1.72 -13.32
C TYR A 78 13.90 -0.44 -13.76
N SER A 79 13.86 0.55 -12.88
CA SER A 79 13.21 1.84 -13.12
C SER A 79 14.15 2.99 -12.81
N GLU A 80 14.08 4.04 -13.61
CA GLU A 80 14.70 5.32 -13.32
C GLU A 80 13.76 6.10 -12.39
N VAL A 81 14.04 6.06 -11.08
CA VAL A 81 13.20 6.75 -10.08
C VAL A 81 13.51 8.25 -10.06
N LEU A 82 14.79 8.62 -10.17
CA LEU A 82 15.24 9.99 -10.27
C LEU A 82 15.87 10.23 -11.64
N PRO A 83 15.49 11.30 -12.33
CA PRO A 83 16.03 11.63 -13.65
C PRO A 83 17.55 11.74 -13.67
N GLY A 84 18.17 11.09 -14.65
CA GLY A 84 19.63 11.14 -14.85
C GLY A 84 20.45 10.32 -13.86
N ASN A 85 19.82 9.53 -12.99
CA ASN A 85 20.49 8.62 -12.08
C ASN A 85 20.47 7.19 -12.60
N ASP A 86 21.26 6.31 -11.95
CA ASP A 86 21.27 4.88 -12.24
C ASP A 86 19.87 4.29 -12.03
N ARG A 87 19.55 3.28 -12.84
CA ARG A 87 18.29 2.56 -12.69
C ARG A 87 18.30 1.75 -11.42
N THR A 88 17.22 1.90 -10.62
CA THR A 88 16.98 1.15 -9.39
C THR A 88 16.27 -0.17 -9.73
N ARG A 89 16.67 -1.25 -9.06
CA ARG A 89 15.94 -2.51 -9.15
C ARG A 89 14.58 -2.36 -8.46
N THR A 90 13.52 -2.58 -9.22
CA THR A 90 12.13 -2.42 -8.81
C THR A 90 11.33 -3.67 -9.12
N TRP A 91 10.12 -3.76 -8.58
CA TRP A 91 9.14 -4.77 -8.92
C TRP A 91 7.86 -4.10 -9.40
N GLY A 92 7.09 -4.78 -10.23
CA GLY A 92 5.82 -4.27 -10.71
C GLY A 92 4.87 -5.38 -11.16
N PHE A 93 3.65 -4.97 -11.46
CA PHE A 93 2.66 -5.82 -12.12
C PHE A 93 2.57 -5.43 -13.59
N ASN A 94 2.80 -6.38 -14.48
CA ASN A 94 2.82 -6.19 -15.95
C ASN A 94 3.86 -5.17 -16.45
N GLY A 95 4.79 -4.76 -15.60
CA GLY A 95 5.82 -3.79 -15.91
C GLY A 95 6.92 -3.79 -14.85
N PRO A 96 7.95 -2.92 -15.00
CA PRO A 96 9.08 -2.88 -14.09
C PRO A 96 8.78 -2.21 -12.74
N PHE A 97 7.71 -1.40 -12.65
CA PHE A 97 7.38 -0.62 -11.47
C PHE A 97 5.88 -0.31 -11.43
N LEU A 98 5.25 -0.43 -10.28
CA LEU A 98 3.82 -0.32 -10.08
C LEU A 98 3.03 -1.34 -10.93
N GLY A 99 1.75 -1.17 -11.03
CA GLY A 99 0.83 -1.92 -11.84
C GLY A 99 -0.17 -1.02 -12.55
N PRO A 100 -0.94 -1.54 -13.50
CA PRO A 100 -1.99 -0.79 -14.17
C PRO A 100 -3.06 -0.38 -13.17
N THR A 101 -3.78 0.69 -13.48
CA THR A 101 -5.01 1.05 -12.79
C THR A 101 -6.14 0.14 -13.29
N LEU A 102 -6.58 -0.79 -12.46
CA LEU A 102 -7.73 -1.66 -12.79
C LEU A 102 -9.03 -0.87 -12.66
N ARG A 103 -9.97 -1.08 -13.58
CA ARG A 103 -11.25 -0.38 -13.57
C ARG A 103 -12.40 -1.32 -13.81
N ALA A 104 -13.39 -1.32 -12.94
CA ALA A 104 -14.59 -2.12 -13.02
C ALA A 104 -15.80 -1.38 -12.46
N ARG A 105 -17.00 -1.91 -12.66
CA ARG A 105 -18.24 -1.30 -12.19
C ARG A 105 -18.85 -2.08 -11.03
N ARG A 106 -19.61 -1.38 -10.20
CA ARG A 106 -20.49 -2.01 -9.22
C ARG A 106 -21.40 -3.03 -9.90
N GLY A 107 -21.60 -4.19 -9.26
CA GLY A 107 -22.43 -5.29 -9.77
C GLY A 107 -21.71 -6.23 -10.74
N GLU A 108 -20.50 -5.91 -11.19
CA GLU A 108 -19.73 -6.82 -12.02
C GLU A 108 -19.12 -7.97 -11.22
N LYS A 109 -19.07 -9.14 -11.83
CA LYS A 109 -18.21 -10.24 -11.38
C LYS A 109 -16.81 -10.00 -11.90
N VAL A 110 -15.85 -10.10 -11.01
CA VAL A 110 -14.42 -9.90 -11.30
C VAL A 110 -13.66 -11.17 -10.99
N ARG A 111 -12.72 -11.51 -11.87
CA ARG A 111 -11.67 -12.49 -11.65
C ARG A 111 -10.32 -11.84 -11.91
N ALA A 112 -9.40 -11.93 -10.96
CA ALA A 112 -8.02 -11.58 -11.20
C ALA A 112 -7.18 -12.85 -11.36
N GLU A 113 -6.34 -12.90 -12.39
CA GLU A 113 -5.37 -13.98 -12.61
C GLU A 113 -3.97 -13.43 -12.34
N ILE A 114 -3.42 -13.74 -11.16
CA ILE A 114 -2.15 -13.18 -10.72
C ILE A 114 -1.07 -14.24 -10.80
N THR A 115 -0.10 -14.04 -11.70
CA THR A 115 1.07 -14.92 -11.85
C THR A 115 2.27 -14.32 -11.11
N ASN A 116 2.93 -15.12 -10.29
CA ASN A 116 4.12 -14.71 -9.57
C ASN A 116 5.38 -15.11 -10.34
N ASN A 117 6.03 -14.17 -11.01
CA ASN A 117 7.33 -14.32 -11.68
C ASN A 117 8.48 -13.66 -10.88
N LEU A 118 8.27 -13.42 -9.58
CA LEU A 118 9.33 -12.98 -8.69
C LEU A 118 10.22 -14.16 -8.27
N ILE A 119 11.29 -13.86 -7.55
CA ILE A 119 12.21 -14.87 -6.99
C ILE A 119 11.73 -15.43 -5.65
N GLU A 120 10.65 -14.87 -5.09
CA GLU A 120 10.10 -15.26 -3.79
C GLU A 120 8.57 -15.24 -3.82
N MET A 121 7.95 -15.88 -2.84
CA MET A 121 6.51 -15.93 -2.63
C MET A 121 5.95 -14.52 -2.42
N THR A 122 4.78 -14.25 -2.98
CA THR A 122 4.04 -12.99 -2.77
C THR A 122 2.57 -13.26 -2.50
N THR A 123 1.78 -12.21 -2.30
CA THR A 123 0.31 -12.20 -2.28
C THR A 123 -0.17 -10.98 -3.03
N VAL A 124 -1.49 -10.84 -3.27
CA VAL A 124 -2.11 -9.60 -3.73
C VAL A 124 -3.38 -9.35 -2.93
N HIS A 125 -3.34 -8.37 -2.05
CA HIS A 125 -4.47 -7.92 -1.25
C HIS A 125 -5.19 -6.75 -1.95
N TRP A 126 -6.53 -6.83 -1.94
CA TRP A 126 -7.41 -5.81 -2.53
C TRP A 126 -7.85 -4.83 -1.44
N HIS A 127 -7.01 -3.85 -1.17
CA HIS A 127 -7.17 -2.94 -0.04
C HIS A 127 -8.42 -2.07 -0.15
N GLY A 128 -9.32 -2.23 0.80
CA GLY A 128 -10.61 -1.53 0.84
C GLY A 128 -11.73 -2.19 0.03
N MET A 129 -11.46 -3.29 -0.68
CA MET A 129 -12.48 -4.05 -1.39
C MET A 129 -13.31 -4.90 -0.42
N LYS A 130 -14.62 -4.82 -0.54
CA LYS A 130 -15.54 -5.71 0.17
C LYS A 130 -15.72 -7.00 -0.62
N LEU A 131 -15.07 -8.06 -0.17
CA LEU A 131 -15.07 -9.35 -0.85
C LEU A 131 -14.99 -10.52 0.15
N PRO A 132 -15.22 -11.77 -0.29
CA PRO A 132 -15.06 -12.94 0.57
C PRO A 132 -13.62 -13.14 1.02
N ALA A 133 -13.41 -13.63 2.24
CA ALA A 133 -12.08 -13.82 2.83
C ALA A 133 -11.13 -14.68 1.98
N TYR A 134 -11.64 -15.67 1.26
CA TYR A 134 -10.84 -16.53 0.38
C TYR A 134 -10.30 -15.80 -0.87
N SER A 135 -10.88 -14.65 -1.24
CA SER A 135 -10.45 -13.79 -2.34
C SER A 135 -9.67 -12.55 -1.86
N ASP A 136 -9.51 -12.38 -0.54
CA ASP A 136 -8.92 -11.17 0.06
C ASP A 136 -7.42 -10.98 -0.23
N GLY A 137 -6.70 -12.07 -0.41
CA GLY A 137 -5.27 -12.00 -0.76
C GLY A 137 -4.34 -11.58 0.36
N GLY A 138 -4.77 -11.77 1.61
CA GLY A 138 -3.94 -11.56 2.79
C GLY A 138 -2.83 -12.60 2.95
N PRO A 139 -2.14 -12.64 4.11
CA PRO A 139 -0.99 -13.55 4.34
C PRO A 139 -1.28 -15.04 4.16
N HIS A 140 -2.56 -15.43 4.22
CA HIS A 140 -3.02 -16.80 4.07
C HIS A 140 -3.27 -17.24 2.62
N SER A 141 -3.03 -16.37 1.65
CA SER A 141 -3.22 -16.63 0.22
C SER A 141 -1.89 -16.49 -0.54
N PRO A 142 -0.85 -17.28 -0.19
CA PRO A 142 0.45 -17.18 -0.84
C PRO A 142 0.37 -17.58 -2.31
N ILE A 143 1.05 -16.84 -3.16
CA ILE A 143 1.29 -17.15 -4.56
C ILE A 143 2.75 -17.57 -4.68
N GLU A 144 3.00 -18.86 -4.74
CA GLU A 144 4.34 -19.42 -4.89
C GLU A 144 4.98 -19.01 -6.22
N VAL A 145 6.31 -19.04 -6.28
CA VAL A 145 7.07 -18.71 -7.48
C VAL A 145 6.60 -19.56 -8.67
N GLY A 146 6.30 -18.91 -9.79
CA GLY A 146 5.79 -19.54 -11.01
C GLY A 146 4.34 -20.02 -10.95
N LYS A 147 3.60 -19.70 -9.87
CA LYS A 147 2.20 -20.09 -9.73
C LYS A 147 1.27 -18.92 -10.05
N THR A 148 0.03 -19.28 -10.37
CA THR A 148 -1.06 -18.32 -10.63
C THR A 148 -2.18 -18.53 -9.63
N TRP A 149 -2.61 -17.46 -8.97
CA TRP A 149 -3.79 -17.40 -8.11
C TRP A 149 -4.93 -16.72 -8.87
N LYS A 150 -6.17 -17.24 -8.72
CA LYS A 150 -7.34 -16.78 -9.48
C LYS A 150 -8.53 -16.49 -8.56
N PRO A 151 -8.51 -15.43 -7.75
CA PRO A 151 -9.65 -15.03 -6.93
C PRO A 151 -10.78 -14.48 -7.79
N GLU A 152 -12.01 -14.76 -7.34
CA GLU A 152 -13.23 -14.24 -7.96
C GLU A 152 -14.14 -13.62 -6.89
N TRP A 153 -14.80 -12.53 -7.24
CA TRP A 153 -15.80 -11.87 -6.38
C TRP A 153 -16.76 -11.02 -7.22
N GLU A 154 -17.87 -10.63 -6.61
CA GLU A 154 -18.78 -9.62 -7.13
C GLU A 154 -18.54 -8.28 -6.43
N ILE A 155 -18.49 -7.19 -7.19
CA ILE A 155 -18.30 -5.85 -6.63
C ILE A 155 -19.65 -5.36 -6.06
N ALA A 156 -19.83 -5.49 -4.75
CA ALA A 156 -21.07 -5.11 -4.06
C ALA A 156 -21.02 -3.72 -3.40
N GLN A 157 -19.87 -3.02 -3.44
CA GLN A 157 -19.70 -1.72 -2.82
C GLN A 157 -19.93 -0.56 -3.80
N PRO A 158 -20.23 0.67 -3.30
CA PRO A 158 -20.32 1.88 -4.13
C PRO A 158 -19.01 2.22 -4.84
N ALA A 159 -19.06 3.19 -5.75
CA ALA A 159 -17.89 3.78 -6.39
C ALA A 159 -16.82 4.15 -5.36
N ALA A 160 -15.59 3.82 -5.68
CA ALA A 160 -14.47 4.01 -4.78
C ALA A 160 -13.13 4.03 -5.52
N THR A 161 -12.18 4.75 -4.95
CA THR A 161 -10.77 4.68 -5.32
C THR A 161 -10.05 3.78 -4.32
N LEU A 162 -9.69 2.60 -4.76
CA LEU A 162 -9.02 1.56 -3.98
C LEU A 162 -7.64 1.30 -4.54
N TRP A 163 -6.90 0.38 -3.94
CA TRP A 163 -5.61 -0.05 -4.45
C TRP A 163 -5.36 -1.52 -4.16
N TYR A 164 -4.42 -2.12 -4.85
CA TYR A 164 -3.98 -3.49 -4.60
C TYR A 164 -2.47 -3.52 -4.35
N HIS A 165 -2.05 -4.40 -3.46
CA HIS A 165 -0.66 -4.52 -3.05
C HIS A 165 -0.38 -5.89 -2.40
N PRO A 166 0.88 -6.33 -2.33
CA PRO A 166 1.24 -7.55 -1.59
C PRO A 166 0.97 -7.42 -0.09
N HIS A 167 0.61 -8.54 0.52
CA HIS A 167 0.47 -8.64 1.98
C HIS A 167 1.11 -9.92 2.54
N PRO A 168 2.32 -10.35 2.10
CA PRO A 168 2.98 -11.52 2.66
C PRO A 168 3.42 -11.24 4.09
N HIS A 169 3.34 -12.27 4.94
CA HIS A 169 3.77 -12.14 6.34
C HIS A 169 5.23 -11.69 6.43
N MET A 170 5.50 -10.66 7.24
CA MET A 170 6.81 -10.03 7.48
C MET A 170 7.53 -9.43 6.25
N ALA A 171 6.95 -9.47 5.05
CA ALA A 171 7.57 -8.94 3.83
C ALA A 171 6.73 -7.87 3.10
N THR A 172 5.53 -7.53 3.61
CA THR A 172 4.63 -6.52 3.01
C THR A 172 5.35 -5.21 2.68
N ALA A 173 6.08 -4.66 3.66
CA ALA A 173 6.77 -3.38 3.48
C ALA A 173 7.83 -3.44 2.36
N THR A 174 8.60 -4.52 2.30
CA THR A 174 9.65 -4.71 1.29
C THR A 174 9.05 -4.82 -0.11
N HIS A 175 7.97 -5.60 -0.27
CA HIS A 175 7.30 -5.77 -1.56
C HIS A 175 6.68 -4.47 -2.07
N ALA A 176 5.98 -3.74 -1.20
CA ALA A 176 5.39 -2.44 -1.52
C ALA A 176 6.47 -1.39 -1.83
N TYR A 177 7.55 -1.34 -1.03
CA TYR A 177 8.66 -0.43 -1.24
C TYR A 177 9.37 -0.65 -2.60
N ARG A 178 9.45 -1.90 -3.05
CA ARG A 178 10.00 -2.23 -4.37
C ARG A 178 9.10 -1.85 -5.55
N GLY A 179 7.82 -1.52 -5.30
CA GLY A 179 6.91 -1.00 -6.31
C GLY A 179 5.71 -1.89 -6.65
N LEU A 180 5.47 -2.98 -5.94
CA LEU A 180 4.28 -3.81 -6.17
C LEU A 180 3.04 -3.14 -5.59
N ALA A 181 2.43 -2.26 -6.36
CA ALA A 181 1.16 -1.63 -6.04
C ALA A 181 0.44 -1.16 -7.30
N GLY A 182 -0.87 -1.05 -7.26
CA GLY A 182 -1.67 -0.45 -8.32
C GLY A 182 -3.02 0.03 -7.80
N MET A 183 -3.66 0.89 -8.55
CA MET A 183 -4.99 1.42 -8.22
C MET A 183 -6.09 0.46 -8.69
N PHE A 184 -7.21 0.43 -7.96
CA PHE A 184 -8.44 -0.20 -8.41
C PHE A 184 -9.58 0.80 -8.30
N LEU A 185 -10.15 1.19 -9.43
CA LEU A 185 -11.28 2.12 -9.50
C LEU A 185 -12.58 1.34 -9.66
N ILE A 186 -13.55 1.67 -8.83
CA ILE A 186 -14.93 1.18 -8.96
C ILE A 186 -15.79 2.35 -9.39
N ASP A 187 -16.47 2.17 -10.52
CA ASP A 187 -17.51 3.09 -10.96
C ASP A 187 -18.89 2.59 -10.50
N ASP A 188 -19.80 3.50 -10.24
CA ASP A 188 -21.25 3.27 -10.15
C ASP A 188 -21.99 4.08 -11.25
N ASP A 189 -23.30 3.97 -11.29
CA ASP A 189 -24.17 4.64 -12.28
C ASP A 189 -24.25 6.15 -12.02
#